data_303634b917f5287973c32aadddecfa4d
#
_entry.id   303634b917f5287973c32aadddecfa4d
#
_cell.length_a   1.000
_cell.length_b   1.000
_cell.length_c   1.000
_cell.angle_alpha   90.00
_cell.angle_beta   90.00
_cell.angle_gamma   90.00
#
_symmetry.space_group_name_H-M   'P 1'
#
loop_
_entity.id
_entity.type
_entity.pdbx_description
1 polymer ?
#
loop_
_entity_poly.entity_id
_entity_poly.type
_entity_poly.pdbx_seq_one_letter_code
_entity_poly.pdbx_strand_id
1 'polypeptide(L)'
;MEFIVRKAKEEDAKNIAYVNTYTWLTTYKGLMPDELLEERVKIIDDRVPKIINAIKTKDNFYVALVDNKVVGIMSYGKSRNQEYMDAGEIKSIYILKDYQGLGLGKSLFMTGIKELLNMRFNSMILNVLVGNGAFLFYQKYGGRKVSEKIDDFGGTILKENVMFFDNLEDIYSKFND
;
A
#
# COMPACT_ATOMS: atom_id res chain seq x y z
N MET A 1 -6.54 21.02 -3.99
CA MET A 1 -7.48 20.21 -3.21
C MET A 1 -6.77 19.88 -1.89
N GLU A 2 -7.39 20.22 -0.78
CA GLU A 2 -6.82 19.88 0.53
C GLU A 2 -7.15 18.44 0.89
N PHE A 3 -6.18 17.75 1.48
CA PHE A 3 -6.36 16.41 2.00
C PHE A 3 -5.65 16.23 3.34
N ILE A 4 -6.11 15.26 4.12
CA ILE A 4 -5.54 14.93 5.43
C ILE A 4 -5.05 13.48 5.38
N VAL A 5 -3.83 13.23 5.86
CA VAL A 5 -3.31 11.88 6.12
C VAL A 5 -3.22 11.69 7.63
N ARG A 6 -3.87 10.66 8.15
CA ARG A 6 -3.87 10.32 9.58
C ARG A 6 -3.87 8.82 9.83
N LYS A 7 -3.52 8.43 11.03
CA LYS A 7 -3.71 7.03 11.47
C LYS A 7 -5.18 6.62 11.35
N ALA A 8 -5.38 5.38 10.92
CA ALA A 8 -6.71 4.80 10.81
C ALA A 8 -7.31 4.56 12.19
N LYS A 9 -8.62 4.71 12.29
CA LYS A 9 -9.43 4.33 13.44
C LYS A 9 -10.32 3.15 13.08
N GLU A 10 -10.88 2.48 14.07
CA GLU A 10 -11.80 1.35 13.84
C GLU A 10 -12.99 1.73 12.94
N GLU A 11 -13.51 2.94 13.11
CA GLU A 11 -14.61 3.49 12.30
C GLU A 11 -14.28 3.59 10.80
N ASP A 12 -12.99 3.63 10.44
CA ASP A 12 -12.54 3.68 9.04
C ASP A 12 -12.57 2.30 8.35
N ALA A 13 -12.72 1.22 9.09
CA ALA A 13 -12.51 -0.14 8.58
C ALA A 13 -13.36 -0.48 7.33
N LYS A 14 -14.63 -0.04 7.30
CA LYS A 14 -15.49 -0.22 6.12
C LYS A 14 -14.94 0.55 4.91
N ASN A 15 -14.53 1.80 5.12
CA ASN A 15 -13.97 2.62 4.06
C ASN A 15 -12.61 2.08 3.58
N ILE A 16 -11.79 1.54 4.47
CA ILE A 16 -10.53 0.85 4.12
C ILE A 16 -10.82 -0.36 3.23
N ALA A 17 -11.79 -1.20 3.61
CA ALA A 17 -12.21 -2.33 2.79
C ALA A 17 -12.70 -1.87 1.41
N TYR A 18 -13.49 -0.79 1.35
CA TYR A 18 -13.97 -0.18 0.13
C TYR A 18 -12.81 0.30 -0.76
N VAL A 19 -11.94 1.17 -0.25
CA VAL A 19 -10.80 1.71 -1.01
C VAL A 19 -9.92 0.58 -1.54
N ASN A 20 -9.59 -0.40 -0.70
CA ASN A 20 -8.78 -1.55 -1.11
C ASN A 20 -9.45 -2.32 -2.26
N THR A 21 -10.74 -2.64 -2.13
CA THR A 21 -11.47 -3.43 -3.12
C THR A 21 -11.60 -2.70 -4.45
N TYR A 22 -12.06 -1.46 -4.43
CA TYR A 22 -12.32 -0.70 -5.66
C TYR A 22 -11.05 -0.20 -6.35
N THR A 23 -9.97 0.03 -5.62
CA THR A 23 -8.66 0.28 -6.24
C THR A 23 -8.16 -0.97 -6.97
N TRP A 24 -8.38 -2.17 -6.42
CA TRP A 24 -8.05 -3.41 -7.12
C TRP A 24 -8.79 -3.54 -8.44
N LEU A 25 -10.11 -3.30 -8.45
CA LEU A 25 -10.91 -3.36 -9.67
C LEU A 25 -10.41 -2.44 -10.78
N THR A 26 -9.93 -1.25 -10.41
CA THR A 26 -9.50 -0.26 -11.41
C THR A 26 -8.03 -0.44 -11.81
N THR A 27 -7.17 -0.82 -10.86
CA THR A 27 -5.71 -0.91 -11.08
C THR A 27 -5.31 -2.21 -11.74
N TYR A 28 -5.97 -3.32 -11.39
CA TYR A 28 -5.58 -4.66 -11.84
C TYR A 28 -6.46 -5.23 -12.95
N LYS A 29 -7.42 -4.44 -13.45
CA LYS A 29 -8.18 -4.82 -14.64
C LYS A 29 -7.23 -5.06 -15.82
N GLY A 30 -7.32 -6.26 -16.42
CA GLY A 30 -6.42 -6.69 -17.50
C GLY A 30 -5.05 -7.21 -17.03
N LEU A 31 -4.74 -7.14 -15.72
CA LEU A 31 -3.55 -7.77 -15.11
C LEU A 31 -3.91 -8.99 -14.27
N MET A 32 -5.15 -9.05 -13.79
CA MET A 32 -5.72 -10.17 -13.04
C MET A 32 -7.01 -10.64 -13.72
N PRO A 33 -7.41 -11.92 -13.56
CA PRO A 33 -8.70 -12.41 -14.02
C PRO A 33 -9.85 -11.62 -13.43
N ASP A 34 -10.87 -11.33 -14.23
CA ASP A 34 -12.05 -10.57 -13.80
C ASP A 34 -12.80 -11.30 -12.67
N GLU A 35 -12.86 -12.63 -12.69
CA GLU A 35 -13.50 -13.45 -11.66
C GLU A 35 -12.85 -13.23 -10.28
N LEU A 36 -11.52 -13.09 -10.22
CA LEU A 36 -10.79 -12.82 -8.98
C LEU A 36 -11.12 -11.43 -8.44
N LEU A 37 -11.25 -10.45 -9.34
CA LEU A 37 -11.61 -9.08 -8.97
C LEU A 37 -13.07 -9.00 -8.48
N GLU A 38 -14.00 -9.70 -9.13
CA GLU A 38 -15.40 -9.77 -8.73
C GLU A 38 -15.59 -10.47 -7.37
N GLU A 39 -14.83 -11.55 -7.12
CA GLU A 39 -14.88 -12.24 -5.83
C GLU A 39 -14.49 -11.32 -4.67
N ARG A 40 -13.52 -10.43 -4.87
CA ARG A 40 -13.16 -9.43 -3.84
C ARG A 40 -14.31 -8.50 -3.47
N VAL A 41 -15.20 -8.18 -4.40
CA VAL A 41 -16.40 -7.37 -4.12
C VAL A 41 -17.37 -8.15 -3.26
N LYS A 42 -17.59 -9.44 -3.55
CA LYS A 42 -18.52 -10.29 -2.80
C LYS A 42 -18.12 -10.43 -1.33
N ILE A 43 -16.80 -10.47 -1.05
CA ILE A 43 -16.29 -10.68 0.31
C ILE A 43 -15.87 -9.38 1.02
N ILE A 44 -16.30 -8.22 0.52
CA ILE A 44 -15.85 -6.92 1.08
C ILE A 44 -16.21 -6.79 2.56
N ASP A 45 -17.41 -7.18 2.95
CA ASP A 45 -17.88 -7.08 4.34
C ASP A 45 -17.16 -8.06 5.28
N ASP A 46 -16.77 -9.24 4.80
CA ASP A 46 -16.01 -10.24 5.56
C ASP A 46 -14.61 -9.78 5.94
N ARG A 47 -14.11 -8.76 5.26
CA ARG A 47 -12.79 -8.17 5.52
C ARG A 47 -12.80 -7.13 6.64
N VAL A 48 -13.96 -6.54 6.92
CA VAL A 48 -14.08 -5.45 7.91
C VAL A 48 -13.63 -5.88 9.30
N PRO A 49 -14.09 -7.03 9.86
CA PRO A 49 -13.61 -7.49 11.18
C PRO A 49 -12.10 -7.70 11.23
N LYS A 50 -11.49 -8.20 10.16
CA LYS A 50 -10.04 -8.42 10.06
C LYS A 50 -9.28 -7.09 10.07
N ILE A 51 -9.81 -6.08 9.39
CA ILE A 51 -9.23 -4.73 9.36
C ILE A 51 -9.33 -4.08 10.75
N ILE A 52 -10.49 -4.16 11.43
CA ILE A 52 -10.66 -3.68 12.80
C ILE A 52 -9.62 -4.31 13.73
N ASN A 53 -9.50 -5.63 13.70
CA ASN A 53 -8.50 -6.33 14.52
C ASN A 53 -7.07 -5.89 14.20
N ALA A 54 -6.73 -5.69 12.92
CA ALA A 54 -5.41 -5.25 12.53
C ALA A 54 -5.12 -3.80 13.00
N ILE A 55 -6.10 -2.91 12.96
CA ILE A 55 -5.97 -1.55 13.50
C ILE A 55 -5.73 -1.61 15.01
N LYS A 56 -6.52 -2.40 15.76
CA LYS A 56 -6.39 -2.54 17.21
C LYS A 56 -5.06 -3.12 17.67
N THR A 57 -4.56 -4.10 16.96
CA THR A 57 -3.42 -4.91 17.44
C THR A 57 -2.07 -4.47 16.90
N LYS A 58 -2.05 -3.82 15.73
CA LYS A 58 -0.81 -3.49 15.02
C LYS A 58 -0.57 -2.00 14.81
N ASP A 59 -1.62 -1.18 14.91
CA ASP A 59 -1.58 0.29 14.71
C ASP A 59 -0.76 0.74 13.48
N ASN A 60 -0.89 -0.01 12.38
CA ASN A 60 -0.05 0.13 11.20
C ASN A 60 -0.82 0.49 9.92
N PHE A 61 -1.93 1.20 10.08
CA PHE A 61 -2.74 1.72 8.98
C PHE A 61 -2.84 3.24 9.01
N TYR A 62 -2.74 3.84 7.83
CA TYR A 62 -3.04 5.24 7.58
C TYR A 62 -4.14 5.38 6.54
N VAL A 63 -4.93 6.43 6.66
CA VAL A 63 -5.96 6.82 5.71
C VAL A 63 -5.68 8.22 5.18
N ALA A 64 -5.99 8.43 3.90
CA ALA A 64 -6.03 9.76 3.28
C ALA A 64 -7.48 10.16 3.05
N LEU A 65 -7.84 11.36 3.50
CA LEU A 65 -9.20 11.90 3.41
C LEU A 65 -9.21 13.14 2.52
N VAL A 66 -10.24 13.23 1.68
CA VAL A 66 -10.64 14.41 0.94
C VAL A 66 -12.09 14.68 1.28
N ASP A 67 -12.44 15.90 1.67
CA ASP A 67 -13.79 16.28 2.10
C ASP A 67 -14.40 15.30 3.15
N ASN A 68 -13.59 14.90 4.12
CA ASN A 68 -13.92 13.92 5.18
C ASN A 68 -14.22 12.48 4.68
N LYS A 69 -13.97 12.17 3.41
CA LYS A 69 -14.13 10.82 2.84
C LYS A 69 -12.76 10.14 2.76
N VAL A 70 -12.66 8.91 3.22
CA VAL A 70 -11.46 8.08 3.03
C VAL A 70 -11.37 7.69 1.56
N VAL A 71 -10.31 8.15 0.90
CA VAL A 71 -10.06 7.96 -0.54
C VAL A 71 -8.73 7.27 -0.83
N GLY A 72 -7.89 7.15 0.18
CA GLY A 72 -6.60 6.46 0.10
C GLY A 72 -6.28 5.73 1.41
N ILE A 73 -5.47 4.69 1.31
CA ILE A 73 -5.03 3.88 2.43
C ILE A 73 -3.56 3.49 2.27
N MET A 74 -2.89 3.26 3.39
CA MET A 74 -1.55 2.69 3.43
C MET A 74 -1.41 1.77 4.64
N SER A 75 -0.71 0.65 4.45
CA SER A 75 -0.30 -0.22 5.55
C SER A 75 1.19 -0.55 5.46
N TYR A 76 1.83 -0.70 6.62
CA TYR A 76 3.26 -0.87 6.74
C TYR A 76 3.63 -1.80 7.90
N GLY A 77 4.90 -2.09 8.06
CA GLY A 77 5.43 -2.84 9.21
C GLY A 77 6.73 -3.54 8.89
N LYS A 78 7.08 -4.56 9.67
CA LYS A 78 8.23 -5.42 9.37
C LYS A 78 8.01 -6.19 8.08
N SER A 79 9.09 -6.40 7.33
CA SER A 79 9.06 -7.20 6.11
C SER A 79 8.58 -8.64 6.37
N ARG A 80 7.76 -9.13 5.44
CA ARG A 80 7.28 -10.51 5.38
C ARG A 80 8.14 -11.39 4.46
N ASN A 81 9.06 -10.76 3.72
CA ASN A 81 9.97 -11.46 2.82
C ASN A 81 11.19 -11.98 3.61
N GLN A 82 11.42 -13.29 3.55
CA GLN A 82 12.50 -13.94 4.29
C GLN A 82 13.90 -13.46 3.90
N GLU A 83 14.09 -13.03 2.66
CA GLU A 83 15.36 -12.49 2.18
C GLU A 83 15.65 -11.06 2.72
N TYR A 84 14.62 -10.38 3.24
CA TYR A 84 14.68 -8.99 3.69
C TYR A 84 14.09 -8.81 5.09
N MET A 85 14.35 -9.74 6.00
CA MET A 85 13.75 -9.74 7.35
C MET A 85 14.16 -8.54 8.21
N ASP A 86 15.29 -7.91 7.92
CA ASP A 86 15.80 -6.73 8.64
C ASP A 86 15.30 -5.41 8.04
N ALA A 87 14.52 -5.47 6.97
CA ALA A 87 13.90 -4.31 6.34
C ALA A 87 12.48 -4.07 6.84
N GLY A 88 12.01 -2.83 6.68
CA GLY A 88 10.60 -2.51 6.74
C GLY A 88 9.87 -2.91 5.46
N GLU A 89 8.55 -2.85 5.47
CA GLU A 89 7.71 -3.09 4.30
C GLU A 89 6.55 -2.10 4.28
N ILE A 90 6.36 -1.42 3.16
CA ILE A 90 5.07 -0.83 2.82
C ILE A 90 4.26 -1.93 2.11
N LYS A 91 3.23 -2.41 2.79
CA LYS A 91 2.44 -3.58 2.37
C LYS A 91 1.36 -3.23 1.36
N SER A 92 0.86 -2.01 1.42
CA SER A 92 -0.14 -1.49 0.50
C SER A 92 -0.15 0.03 0.48
N ILE A 93 -0.33 0.61 -0.70
CA ILE A 93 -0.80 1.98 -0.90
C ILE A 93 -1.86 1.90 -1.99
N TYR A 94 -3.09 2.25 -1.64
CA TYR A 94 -4.21 2.26 -2.57
C TYR A 94 -4.92 3.60 -2.51
N ILE A 95 -5.23 4.15 -3.68
CA ILE A 95 -5.95 5.43 -3.84
C ILE A 95 -7.01 5.23 -4.90
N LEU A 96 -8.24 5.58 -4.60
CA LEU A 96 -9.33 5.55 -5.55
C LEU A 96 -8.95 6.34 -6.81
N LYS A 97 -9.32 5.80 -7.98
CA LYS A 97 -8.88 6.31 -9.29
C LYS A 97 -9.09 7.80 -9.46
N ASP A 98 -10.25 8.31 -9.07
CA ASP A 98 -10.62 9.72 -9.23
C ASP A 98 -9.81 10.68 -8.36
N TYR A 99 -9.05 10.15 -7.39
CA TYR A 99 -8.19 10.91 -6.48
C TYR A 99 -6.70 10.69 -6.72
N GLN A 100 -6.33 9.96 -7.77
CA GLN A 100 -4.94 9.80 -8.17
C GLN A 100 -4.40 11.08 -8.82
N GLY A 101 -3.07 11.25 -8.83
CA GLY A 101 -2.43 12.43 -9.41
C GLY A 101 -2.49 13.71 -8.55
N LEU A 102 -3.13 13.68 -7.39
CA LEU A 102 -3.34 14.83 -6.49
C LEU A 102 -2.31 14.91 -5.33
N GLY A 103 -1.24 14.13 -5.38
CA GLY A 103 -0.21 14.13 -4.35
C GLY A 103 -0.45 13.16 -3.18
N LEU A 104 -1.64 12.54 -3.05
CA LEU A 104 -1.94 11.62 -1.96
C LEU A 104 -0.98 10.42 -1.89
N GLY A 105 -0.58 9.90 -3.06
CA GLY A 105 0.37 8.78 -3.14
C GLY A 105 1.74 9.13 -2.55
N LYS A 106 2.26 10.32 -2.87
CA LYS A 106 3.49 10.84 -2.27
C LYS A 106 3.34 10.97 -0.76
N SER A 107 2.26 11.60 -0.32
CA SER A 107 2.03 11.85 1.11
C SER A 107 1.93 10.55 1.93
N LEU A 108 1.15 9.56 1.45
CA LEU A 108 1.06 8.24 2.10
C LEU A 108 2.40 7.51 2.10
N PHE A 109 3.15 7.57 0.98
CA PHE A 109 4.46 6.92 0.86
C PHE A 109 5.48 7.53 1.83
N MET A 110 5.57 8.88 1.89
CA MET A 110 6.46 9.56 2.84
C MET A 110 6.05 9.32 4.30
N THR A 111 4.75 9.27 4.58
CA THR A 111 4.25 8.85 5.90
C THR A 111 4.71 7.43 6.25
N GLY A 112 4.62 6.49 5.32
CA GLY A 112 5.10 5.12 5.51
C GLY A 112 6.59 5.04 5.80
N ILE A 113 7.42 5.79 5.04
CA ILE A 113 8.87 5.89 5.29
C ILE A 113 9.14 6.45 6.69
N LYS A 114 8.47 7.53 7.08
CA LYS A 114 8.60 8.13 8.42
C LYS A 114 8.29 7.12 9.53
N GLU A 115 7.21 6.37 9.38
CA GLU A 115 6.83 5.37 10.37
C GLU A 115 7.82 4.20 10.43
N LEU A 116 8.36 3.76 9.29
CA LEU A 116 9.41 2.73 9.27
C LEU A 116 10.70 3.22 9.94
N LEU A 117 11.09 4.49 9.73
CA LEU A 117 12.21 5.11 10.45
C LEU A 117 11.94 5.18 11.96
N ASN A 118 10.73 5.51 12.40
CA ASN A 118 10.32 5.48 13.81
C ASN A 118 10.44 4.06 14.40
N MET A 119 10.23 3.03 13.59
CA MET A 119 10.44 1.62 13.95
C MET A 119 11.92 1.18 13.84
N ARG A 120 12.84 2.10 13.52
CA ARG A 120 14.29 1.89 13.35
C ARG A 120 14.68 1.04 12.13
N PHE A 121 13.83 0.98 11.11
CA PHE A 121 14.23 0.46 9.80
C PHE A 121 14.83 1.58 8.95
N ASN A 122 16.02 1.37 8.40
CA ASN A 122 16.63 2.32 7.44
C ASN A 122 16.60 1.79 6.00
N SER A 123 16.01 0.64 5.78
CA SER A 123 15.72 0.09 4.46
C SER A 123 14.31 -0.49 4.43
N MET A 124 13.72 -0.60 3.25
CA MET A 124 12.42 -1.24 3.10
C MET A 124 12.27 -1.95 1.76
N ILE A 125 11.30 -2.82 1.71
CA ILE A 125 10.77 -3.40 0.48
C ILE A 125 9.30 -3.03 0.27
N LEU A 126 8.86 -3.18 -0.96
CA LEU A 126 7.46 -3.31 -1.34
C LEU A 126 7.34 -4.17 -2.59
N ASN A 127 6.15 -4.73 -2.81
CA ASN A 127 5.89 -5.56 -3.97
C ASN A 127 4.94 -4.83 -4.92
N VAL A 128 5.23 -4.92 -6.22
CA VAL A 128 4.43 -4.30 -7.29
C VAL A 128 4.13 -5.36 -8.33
N LEU A 129 2.85 -5.60 -8.61
CA LEU A 129 2.46 -6.53 -9.67
C LEU A 129 3.13 -6.16 -11.00
N VAL A 130 3.68 -7.14 -11.69
CA VAL A 130 4.29 -6.94 -13.01
C VAL A 130 3.23 -6.37 -13.96
N GLY A 131 3.58 -5.29 -14.66
CA GLY A 131 2.65 -4.54 -15.52
C GLY A 131 1.90 -3.39 -14.83
N ASN A 132 1.97 -3.26 -13.50
CA ASN A 132 1.37 -2.15 -12.79
C ASN A 132 2.22 -0.87 -12.95
N GLY A 133 1.61 0.21 -13.44
CA GLY A 133 2.26 1.52 -13.64
C GLY A 133 2.84 2.17 -12.37
N ALA A 134 2.43 1.73 -11.18
CA ALA A 134 2.99 2.18 -9.91
C ALA A 134 4.50 1.87 -9.79
N PHE A 135 5.02 0.94 -10.58
CA PHE A 135 6.45 0.64 -10.64
C PHE A 135 7.29 1.90 -10.91
N LEU A 136 6.89 2.73 -11.88
CA LEU A 136 7.59 3.98 -12.21
C LEU A 136 7.53 5.01 -11.09
N PHE A 137 6.41 5.06 -10.36
CA PHE A 137 6.29 5.90 -9.17
C PHE A 137 7.34 5.52 -8.14
N TYR A 138 7.49 4.25 -7.81
CA TYR A 138 8.45 3.79 -6.82
C TYR A 138 9.90 3.96 -7.28
N GLN A 139 10.20 3.77 -8.56
CA GLN A 139 11.53 4.07 -9.11
C GLN A 139 11.90 5.55 -8.96
N LYS A 140 10.96 6.46 -9.20
CA LYS A 140 11.16 7.91 -9.03
C LYS A 140 11.60 8.28 -7.61
N TYR A 141 11.11 7.53 -6.61
CA TYR A 141 11.46 7.76 -5.19
C TYR A 141 12.64 6.88 -4.71
N GLY A 142 13.45 6.34 -5.60
CA GLY A 142 14.68 5.63 -5.26
C GLY A 142 14.54 4.12 -5.13
N GLY A 143 13.37 3.56 -5.42
CA GLY A 143 13.18 2.11 -5.44
C GLY A 143 13.90 1.47 -6.61
N ARG A 144 14.62 0.38 -6.35
CA ARG A 144 15.23 -0.46 -7.39
C ARG A 144 14.64 -1.86 -7.35
N LYS A 145 14.35 -2.42 -8.51
CA LYS A 145 13.94 -3.84 -8.60
C LYS A 145 15.12 -4.73 -8.23
N VAL A 146 14.92 -5.61 -7.28
CA VAL A 146 15.95 -6.55 -6.81
C VAL A 146 15.66 -7.99 -7.17
N SER A 147 14.39 -8.37 -7.24
CA SER A 147 13.97 -9.71 -7.65
C SER A 147 12.53 -9.71 -8.16
N GLU A 148 12.05 -10.87 -8.56
CA GLU A 148 10.63 -11.14 -8.76
C GLU A 148 10.22 -12.24 -7.80
N LYS A 149 9.02 -12.15 -7.28
CA LYS A 149 8.39 -13.26 -6.57
C LYS A 149 7.13 -13.70 -7.29
N ILE A 150 6.80 -14.95 -7.09
CA ILE A 150 5.55 -15.56 -7.55
C ILE A 150 4.63 -15.62 -6.34
N ASP A 151 3.40 -15.17 -6.50
CA ASP A 151 2.39 -15.22 -5.43
C ASP A 151 1.09 -15.82 -5.96
N ASP A 152 0.37 -16.50 -5.08
CA ASP A 152 -0.92 -17.11 -5.40
C ASP A 152 -2.04 -16.21 -4.88
N PHE A 153 -2.83 -15.68 -5.81
CA PHE A 153 -3.98 -14.84 -5.54
C PHE A 153 -5.27 -15.64 -5.74
N GLY A 154 -5.57 -16.54 -4.80
CA GLY A 154 -6.79 -17.35 -4.87
C GLY A 154 -6.81 -18.36 -6.02
N GLY A 155 -5.69 -19.04 -6.26
CA GLY A 155 -5.51 -20.00 -7.36
C GLY A 155 -5.00 -19.39 -8.65
N THR A 156 -4.81 -18.07 -8.70
CA THR A 156 -4.19 -17.36 -9.83
C THR A 156 -2.75 -17.01 -9.49
N ILE A 157 -1.83 -17.60 -10.24
CA ILE A 157 -0.39 -17.36 -10.06
C ILE A 157 0.02 -16.10 -10.81
N LEU A 158 0.50 -15.11 -10.07
CA LEU A 158 0.95 -13.83 -10.60
C LEU A 158 2.39 -13.53 -10.16
N LYS A 159 3.05 -12.63 -10.91
CA LYS A 159 4.40 -12.17 -10.60
C LYS A 159 4.38 -10.76 -10.05
N GLU A 160 5.15 -10.54 -9.00
CA GLU A 160 5.39 -9.22 -8.43
C GLU A 160 6.87 -8.87 -8.52
N ASN A 161 7.16 -7.62 -8.86
CA ASN A 161 8.50 -7.06 -8.71
C ASN A 161 8.74 -6.74 -7.24
N VAL A 162 9.83 -7.23 -6.66
CA VAL A 162 10.30 -6.81 -5.35
C VAL A 162 11.13 -5.55 -5.52
N MET A 163 10.66 -4.44 -4.97
CA MET A 163 11.34 -3.15 -4.98
C MET A 163 12.02 -2.94 -3.64
N PHE A 164 13.32 -2.62 -3.67
CA PHE A 164 14.12 -2.34 -2.48
C PHE A 164 14.53 -0.87 -2.43
N PHE A 165 14.49 -0.30 -1.23
CA PHE A 165 14.87 1.07 -0.94
C PHE A 165 15.96 1.07 0.12
N ASP A 166 17.12 1.58 -0.23
CA ASP A 166 18.21 1.84 0.69
C ASP A 166 18.04 3.21 1.34
N ASN A 167 18.57 3.38 2.53
CA ASN A 167 18.72 4.67 3.20
C ASN A 167 17.44 5.53 3.20
N LEU A 168 16.46 5.07 3.98
CA LEU A 168 15.16 5.75 4.09
C LEU A 168 15.28 7.19 4.63
N GLU A 169 16.32 7.50 5.42
CA GLU A 169 16.60 8.86 5.91
C GLU A 169 16.89 9.81 4.75
N ASP A 170 17.74 9.41 3.81
CA ASP A 170 18.07 10.22 2.63
C ASP A 170 16.84 10.42 1.73
N ILE A 171 16.06 9.35 1.51
CA ILE A 171 14.83 9.42 0.71
C ILE A 171 13.85 10.38 1.36
N TYR A 172 13.63 10.24 2.67
CA TYR A 172 12.73 11.10 3.43
C TYR A 172 13.18 12.57 3.35
N SER A 173 14.46 12.83 3.62
CA SER A 173 15.02 14.19 3.56
C SER A 173 14.89 14.83 2.17
N LYS A 174 15.05 14.04 1.11
CA LYS A 174 15.01 14.52 -0.27
C LYS A 174 13.62 14.82 -0.79
N PHE A 175 12.61 14.07 -0.35
CA PHE A 175 11.29 14.07 -0.98
C PHE A 175 10.14 14.50 -0.07
N ASN A 176 10.39 14.81 1.21
CA ASN A 176 9.34 15.15 2.18
C ASN A 176 8.95 16.66 2.17
N ASP A 177 9.23 17.37 1.11
CA ASP A 177 8.82 18.78 0.94
C ASP A 177 7.34 18.89 0.55
#